data_1587d4073ecd473ed66418f556502c03
#
_entry.id   1587d4073ecd473ed66418f556502c03
#
_cell.length_a   1.000
_cell.length_b   1.000
_cell.length_c   1.000
_cell.angle_alpha   90.00
_cell.angle_beta   90.00
_cell.angle_gamma   90.00
#
_symmetry.space_group_name_H-M   'P 1'
#
loop_
_entity.id
_entity.type
_entity.pdbx_description
1 polymer ?
#
loop_
_entity_poly.entity_id
_entity_poly.type
_entity_poly.pdbx_seq_one_letter_code
_entity_poly.pdbx_strand_id
1 'polypeptide(L)'
;MIRRSLLFAAIAFIFFSCGIDDIVYLEPPKFIHSPSGYNDDTQWYFEFETSDTVNLNESAGYFKGFEIYYRIYGSETDCENVIKNMIQYAETNPANSVNYLLSSYNYKLLTYQGHSYQDRPVVPASGYPVNRRVRFRLEAFSSFSNDFDIDGTIKGKVLRQNSDDFTAAKRGDYDVQSSSNPSDDSFYVAVFASAYGYDLSFKPIYSELVSLGYVKIKKNP
;
A
#
# COMPACT_ATOMS: atom_id res chain seq x y z
N MET A 1 -50.12 28.33 -25.62
CA MET A 1 -48.81 27.72 -26.03
C MET A 1 -47.70 27.98 -25.01
N ILE A 2 -47.57 29.12 -24.42
CA ILE A 2 -46.46 29.49 -23.48
C ILE A 2 -46.33 28.57 -22.22
N ARG A 3 -47.46 28.12 -21.62
CA ARG A 3 -47.43 27.25 -20.43
C ARG A 3 -46.85 25.84 -20.68
N ARG A 4 -46.97 25.27 -21.91
CA ARG A 4 -46.40 23.97 -22.24
C ARG A 4 -44.89 24.05 -22.48
N SER A 5 -44.40 25.15 -23.03
CA SER A 5 -42.97 25.37 -23.27
C SER A 5 -42.18 25.58 -21.95
N LEU A 6 -42.80 26.20 -20.95
CA LEU A 6 -42.19 26.36 -19.61
C LEU A 6 -42.05 25.03 -18.86
N LEU A 7 -43.02 24.10 -19.05
CA LEU A 7 -42.96 22.79 -18.44
C LEU A 7 -41.80 21.95 -19.01
N PHE A 8 -41.61 22.00 -20.33
CA PHE A 8 -40.49 21.29 -21.02
C PHE A 8 -39.14 21.88 -20.64
N ALA A 9 -39.01 23.19 -20.46
CA ALA A 9 -37.80 23.84 -20.01
C ALA A 9 -37.44 23.43 -18.57
N ALA A 10 -38.44 23.37 -17.66
CA ALA A 10 -38.22 22.94 -16.28
C ALA A 10 -37.80 21.47 -16.18
N ILE A 11 -38.35 20.57 -17.01
CA ILE A 11 -37.97 19.15 -17.05
C ILE A 11 -36.55 18.98 -17.63
N ALA A 12 -36.17 19.79 -18.62
CA ALA A 12 -34.80 19.74 -19.18
C ALA A 12 -33.73 20.13 -18.15
N PHE A 13 -34.02 21.09 -17.25
CA PHE A 13 -33.08 21.47 -16.18
C PHE A 13 -32.86 20.39 -15.12
N ILE A 14 -33.80 19.46 -14.92
CA ILE A 14 -33.65 18.36 -13.95
C ILE A 14 -32.69 17.31 -14.48
N PHE A 15 -32.53 17.17 -15.78
CA PHE A 15 -31.60 16.20 -16.41
C PHE A 15 -30.16 16.72 -16.55
N PHE A 16 -29.91 18.02 -16.29
CA PHE A 16 -28.58 18.62 -16.26
C PHE A 16 -28.04 18.80 -14.83
N SER A 17 -28.64 18.14 -13.85
CA SER A 17 -27.93 17.92 -12.59
C SER A 17 -26.77 16.97 -12.91
N CYS A 18 -25.71 17.53 -13.44
CA CYS A 18 -24.42 16.89 -13.52
C CYS A 18 -24.06 16.57 -12.04
N GLY A 19 -24.24 15.31 -11.65
CA GLY A 19 -23.84 14.88 -10.32
C GLY A 19 -22.38 15.29 -10.17
N ILE A 20 -22.10 16.15 -9.22
CA ILE A 20 -20.74 16.34 -8.74
C ILE A 20 -20.37 14.96 -8.25
N ASP A 21 -19.44 14.28 -8.94
CA ASP A 21 -18.88 13.05 -8.42
C ASP A 21 -18.34 13.37 -7.03
N ASP A 22 -18.94 12.79 -6.00
CA ASP A 22 -18.44 12.93 -4.64
C ASP A 22 -17.00 12.44 -4.64
N ILE A 23 -16.07 13.37 -4.48
CA ILE A 23 -14.64 13.02 -4.38
C ILE A 23 -14.48 12.29 -3.04
N VAL A 24 -14.41 10.97 -3.12
CA VAL A 24 -14.15 10.14 -1.94
C VAL A 24 -12.68 10.28 -1.58
N TYR A 25 -12.43 10.82 -0.41
CA TYR A 25 -11.10 10.87 0.19
C TYR A 25 -10.95 9.72 1.18
N LEU A 26 -9.82 9.00 1.08
CA LEU A 26 -9.41 8.01 2.05
C LEU A 26 -8.22 8.55 2.86
N GLU A 27 -8.31 8.49 4.17
CA GLU A 27 -7.23 8.89 5.07
C GLU A 27 -6.10 7.86 5.00
N PRO A 28 -4.85 8.29 4.73
CA PRO A 28 -3.71 7.38 4.66
C PRO A 28 -3.38 6.77 6.04
N PRO A 29 -2.67 5.63 6.07
CA PRO A 29 -2.16 5.08 7.32
C PRO A 29 -1.08 5.99 7.90
N LYS A 30 -0.93 5.97 9.22
CA LYS A 30 0.07 6.76 9.93
C LYS A 30 1.35 5.95 10.11
N PHE A 31 2.45 6.46 9.58
CA PHE A 31 3.78 5.88 9.79
C PHE A 31 4.15 5.86 11.28
N ILE A 32 4.74 4.75 11.74
CA ILE A 32 5.26 4.60 13.11
C ILE A 32 6.74 4.24 13.10
N HIS A 33 7.14 3.16 12.40
CA HIS A 33 8.52 2.69 12.43
C HIS A 33 8.97 2.17 11.08
N SER A 34 10.24 2.47 10.74
CA SER A 34 10.95 1.96 9.57
C SER A 34 12.23 1.25 10.00
N PRO A 35 12.59 0.13 9.36
CA PRO A 35 13.90 -0.50 9.56
C PRO A 35 15.05 0.33 8.99
N SER A 36 14.79 1.28 8.10
CA SER A 36 15.82 2.12 7.47
C SER A 36 16.62 2.91 8.50
N GLY A 37 17.94 2.87 8.36
CA GLY A 37 18.86 3.58 9.27
C GLY A 37 19.22 2.84 10.56
N TYR A 38 18.68 1.66 10.79
CA TYR A 38 19.06 0.81 11.91
C TYR A 38 20.06 -0.27 11.48
N ASN A 39 21.14 -0.41 12.27
CA ASN A 39 22.11 -1.50 12.10
C ASN A 39 21.79 -2.72 12.99
N ASP A 40 20.80 -2.57 13.86
CA ASP A 40 20.36 -3.61 14.79
C ASP A 40 19.17 -4.37 14.18
N ASP A 41 19.38 -5.64 13.91
CA ASP A 41 18.38 -6.54 13.31
C ASP A 41 17.09 -6.66 14.15
N THR A 42 17.14 -6.36 15.46
CA THR A 42 15.95 -6.30 16.31
C THR A 42 14.99 -5.20 15.89
N GLN A 43 15.51 -4.14 15.24
CA GLN A 43 14.76 -3.01 14.70
C GLN A 43 14.34 -3.20 13.22
N TRP A 44 14.65 -4.32 12.60
CA TRP A 44 14.31 -4.59 11.20
C TRP A 44 12.86 -5.05 11.06
N TYR A 45 11.93 -4.15 11.41
CA TYR A 45 10.49 -4.32 11.19
C TYR A 45 9.86 -3.03 10.67
N PHE A 46 8.76 -3.18 9.99
CA PHE A 46 7.89 -2.09 9.55
C PHE A 46 6.71 -2.00 10.50
N GLU A 47 6.29 -0.78 10.83
CA GLU A 47 5.08 -0.56 11.64
C GLU A 47 4.36 0.70 11.20
N PHE A 48 3.04 0.60 11.08
CA PHE A 48 2.14 1.72 10.87
C PHE A 48 0.85 1.53 11.68
N GLU A 49 0.15 2.64 11.90
CA GLU A 49 -1.19 2.65 12.48
C GLU A 49 -2.21 2.85 11.37
N THR A 50 -3.28 2.05 11.36
CA THR A 50 -4.39 2.23 10.42
C THR A 50 -5.16 3.51 10.76
N SER A 51 -5.83 4.08 9.76
CA SER A 51 -6.77 5.19 9.92
C SER A 51 -8.23 4.72 9.83
N ASP A 52 -8.52 3.54 10.38
CA ASP A 52 -9.86 2.95 10.38
C ASP A 52 -10.91 3.90 10.97
N THR A 53 -10.56 4.63 12.05
CA THR A 53 -11.49 5.56 12.71
C THR A 53 -12.03 6.62 11.75
N VAL A 54 -11.17 7.29 11.00
CA VAL A 54 -11.57 8.32 10.04
C VAL A 54 -12.28 7.69 8.85
N ASN A 55 -11.66 6.68 8.23
CA ASN A 55 -12.19 6.06 7.03
C ASN A 55 -13.55 5.40 7.21
N LEU A 56 -13.83 4.78 8.38
CA LEU A 56 -15.12 4.18 8.66
C LEU A 56 -16.19 5.23 9.01
N ASN A 57 -15.80 6.37 9.58
CA ASN A 57 -16.76 7.44 9.90
C ASN A 57 -17.12 8.27 8.66
N GLU A 58 -16.16 8.56 7.77
CA GLU A 58 -16.33 9.48 6.66
C GLU A 58 -16.55 8.79 5.31
N SER A 59 -16.02 7.56 5.15
CA SER A 59 -15.97 6.84 3.88
C SER A 59 -16.34 5.35 3.98
N ALA A 60 -17.15 4.95 4.98
CA ALA A 60 -17.48 3.54 5.28
C ALA A 60 -17.98 2.73 4.07
N GLY A 61 -18.77 3.34 3.18
CA GLY A 61 -19.30 2.69 1.98
C GLY A 61 -18.23 2.34 0.94
N TYR A 62 -17.14 3.07 0.93
CA TYR A 62 -16.07 3.00 -0.06
C TYR A 62 -14.83 2.29 0.46
N PHE A 63 -14.44 2.57 1.70
CA PHE A 63 -13.26 2.04 2.34
C PHE A 63 -13.33 0.51 2.54
N LYS A 64 -12.24 -0.20 2.21
CA LYS A 64 -12.12 -1.66 2.35
C LYS A 64 -10.98 -2.08 3.29
N GLY A 65 -10.00 -1.19 3.51
CA GLY A 65 -8.85 -1.47 4.38
C GLY A 65 -7.56 -0.87 3.83
N PHE A 66 -6.43 -1.53 4.10
CA PHE A 66 -5.11 -1.02 3.71
C PHE A 66 -4.35 -2.05 2.89
N GLU A 67 -3.61 -1.55 1.92
CA GLU A 67 -2.69 -2.32 1.09
C GLU A 67 -1.26 -1.95 1.40
N ILE A 68 -0.39 -2.93 1.25
CA ILE A 68 1.05 -2.79 1.41
C ILE A 68 1.70 -3.22 0.09
N TYR A 69 2.61 -2.38 -0.39
CA TYR A 69 3.30 -2.56 -1.66
C TYR A 69 4.78 -2.70 -1.41
N TYR A 70 5.43 -3.58 -2.16
CA TYR A 70 6.87 -3.76 -2.08
C TYR A 70 7.52 -3.86 -3.46
N ARG A 71 8.81 -3.56 -3.52
CA ARG A 71 9.69 -3.83 -4.65
C ARG A 71 11.07 -4.15 -4.14
N ILE A 72 11.73 -5.12 -4.79
CA ILE A 72 13.07 -5.60 -4.45
C ILE A 72 14.08 -4.97 -5.40
N TYR A 73 15.17 -4.45 -4.85
CA TYR A 73 16.24 -3.77 -5.58
C TYR A 73 17.58 -4.47 -5.35
N GLY A 74 18.40 -4.57 -6.41
CA GLY A 74 19.76 -5.08 -6.31
C GLY A 74 20.78 -4.04 -5.83
N SER A 75 20.36 -2.80 -5.60
CA SER A 75 21.21 -1.68 -5.17
C SER A 75 20.47 -0.83 -4.14
N GLU A 76 21.14 -0.46 -3.04
CA GLU A 76 20.62 0.42 -2.01
C GLU A 76 20.31 1.81 -2.58
N THR A 77 21.24 2.36 -3.34
CA THR A 77 21.09 3.67 -3.98
C THR A 77 19.87 3.73 -4.89
N ASP A 78 19.61 2.68 -5.69
CA ASP A 78 18.42 2.63 -6.55
C ASP A 78 17.14 2.59 -5.71
N CYS A 79 17.16 1.81 -4.61
CA CYS A 79 16.06 1.71 -3.66
C CYS A 79 15.73 3.08 -3.02
N GLU A 80 16.74 3.76 -2.48
CA GLU A 80 16.60 5.08 -1.86
C GLU A 80 16.11 6.16 -2.84
N ASN A 81 16.67 6.18 -4.05
CA ASN A 81 16.27 7.12 -5.10
C ASN A 81 14.80 6.96 -5.47
N VAL A 82 14.33 5.70 -5.61
CA VAL A 82 12.92 5.46 -5.92
C VAL A 82 12.02 5.88 -4.76
N ILE A 83 12.39 5.58 -3.51
CA ILE A 83 11.63 6.02 -2.33
C ILE A 83 11.50 7.54 -2.33
N LYS A 84 12.61 8.26 -2.48
CA LYS A 84 12.64 9.73 -2.51
C LYS A 84 11.74 10.29 -3.62
N ASN A 85 11.84 9.75 -4.83
CA ASN A 85 11.04 10.19 -5.98
C ASN A 85 9.54 9.92 -5.74
N MET A 86 9.20 8.79 -5.13
CA MET A 86 7.81 8.45 -4.83
C MET A 86 7.19 9.33 -3.74
N ILE A 87 7.95 9.66 -2.68
CA ILE A 87 7.50 10.60 -1.66
C ILE A 87 7.21 11.97 -2.31
N GLN A 88 8.14 12.49 -3.09
CA GLN A 88 7.95 13.77 -3.79
C GLN A 88 6.76 13.74 -4.77
N TYR A 89 6.55 12.62 -5.46
CA TYR A 89 5.40 12.47 -6.35
C TYR A 89 4.08 12.41 -5.57
N ALA A 90 4.03 11.70 -4.44
CA ALA A 90 2.85 11.57 -3.60
C ALA A 90 2.41 12.92 -3.00
N GLU A 91 3.35 13.77 -2.57
CA GLU A 91 3.08 15.12 -2.09
C GLU A 91 2.39 16.01 -3.15
N THR A 92 2.72 15.83 -4.43
CA THR A 92 2.18 16.65 -5.53
C THR A 92 0.96 16.02 -6.20
N ASN A 93 0.83 14.69 -6.15
CA ASN A 93 -0.19 13.91 -6.84
C ASN A 93 -0.77 12.80 -5.93
N PRO A 94 -1.32 13.11 -4.75
CA PRO A 94 -1.71 12.11 -3.76
C PRO A 94 -2.69 11.07 -4.30
N ALA A 95 -3.74 11.48 -4.99
CA ALA A 95 -4.77 10.58 -5.53
C ALA A 95 -4.27 9.60 -6.61
N ASN A 96 -3.14 9.90 -7.26
CA ASN A 96 -2.58 9.06 -8.33
C ASN A 96 -1.28 8.36 -7.92
N SER A 97 -0.81 8.57 -6.69
CA SER A 97 0.50 8.09 -6.23
C SER A 97 0.61 6.57 -6.27
N VAL A 98 -0.43 5.84 -5.85
CA VAL A 98 -0.47 4.37 -5.90
C VAL A 98 -0.49 3.86 -7.34
N ASN A 99 -1.31 4.44 -8.22
CA ASN A 99 -1.36 4.04 -9.62
C ASN A 99 0.01 4.23 -10.30
N TYR A 100 0.68 5.34 -10.01
CA TYR A 100 2.02 5.61 -10.53
C TYR A 100 3.05 4.61 -9.98
N LEU A 101 2.99 4.28 -8.69
CA LEU A 101 3.83 3.25 -8.06
C LEU A 101 3.68 1.89 -8.77
N LEU A 102 2.44 1.46 -9.02
CA LEU A 102 2.13 0.17 -9.63
C LEU A 102 2.52 0.13 -11.11
N SER A 103 2.21 1.19 -11.88
CA SER A 103 2.39 1.20 -13.34
C SER A 103 3.82 1.53 -13.76
N SER A 104 4.47 2.48 -13.09
CA SER A 104 5.79 2.99 -13.50
C SER A 104 6.94 2.28 -12.79
N TYR A 105 6.74 1.91 -11.52
CA TYR A 105 7.78 1.22 -10.74
C TYR A 105 7.50 -0.26 -10.52
N ASN A 106 6.36 -0.76 -11.03
CA ASN A 106 6.01 -2.19 -11.00
C ASN A 106 6.05 -2.82 -9.60
N TYR A 107 5.63 -2.05 -8.57
CA TYR A 107 5.49 -2.59 -7.21
C TYR A 107 4.44 -3.69 -7.15
N LYS A 108 4.56 -4.57 -6.19
CA LYS A 108 3.70 -5.72 -5.97
C LYS A 108 3.03 -5.63 -4.62
N LEU A 109 1.86 -6.26 -4.51
CA LEU A 109 1.16 -6.39 -3.24
C LEU A 109 1.89 -7.36 -2.32
N LEU A 110 2.10 -6.95 -1.07
CA LEU A 110 2.55 -7.83 -0.01
C LEU A 110 1.42 -8.80 0.35
N THR A 111 1.77 -9.98 0.74
CA THR A 111 0.83 -10.98 1.25
C THR A 111 1.40 -11.67 2.49
N TYR A 112 0.63 -12.58 3.08
CA TYR A 112 1.10 -13.43 4.17
C TYR A 112 0.54 -14.85 3.99
N GLN A 113 1.10 -15.81 4.68
CA GLN A 113 0.69 -17.22 4.63
C GLN A 113 -0.80 -17.37 4.96
N GLY A 114 -1.55 -17.95 4.03
CA GLY A 114 -2.99 -18.11 4.14
C GLY A 114 -3.82 -16.95 3.57
N HIS A 115 -3.17 -15.91 3.04
CA HIS A 115 -3.82 -14.79 2.37
C HIS A 115 -3.34 -14.71 0.91
N SER A 116 -4.26 -14.61 -0.03
CA SER A 116 -3.95 -14.41 -1.45
C SER A 116 -3.88 -12.91 -1.77
N TYR A 117 -2.94 -12.51 -2.62
CA TYR A 117 -2.89 -11.13 -3.13
C TYR A 117 -4.15 -10.75 -3.93
N GLN A 118 -4.99 -11.72 -4.31
CA GLN A 118 -6.28 -11.47 -4.95
C GLN A 118 -7.36 -11.10 -3.92
N ASP A 119 -7.18 -11.47 -2.66
CA ASP A 119 -8.10 -11.19 -1.55
C ASP A 119 -7.78 -9.80 -0.94
N ARG A 120 -7.91 -8.77 -1.77
CA ARG A 120 -7.60 -7.39 -1.37
C ARG A 120 -8.65 -6.81 -0.43
N PRO A 121 -8.25 -5.98 0.53
CA PRO A 121 -6.88 -5.57 0.91
C PRO A 121 -6.20 -6.54 1.88
N VAL A 122 -4.86 -6.46 2.01
CA VAL A 122 -4.07 -7.30 2.93
C VAL A 122 -4.37 -7.05 4.41
N VAL A 123 -4.76 -5.81 4.74
CA VAL A 123 -5.30 -5.42 6.06
C VAL A 123 -6.76 -5.02 5.86
N PRO A 124 -7.74 -5.92 6.03
CA PRO A 124 -9.15 -5.58 5.89
C PRO A 124 -9.56 -4.47 6.88
N ALA A 125 -10.53 -3.66 6.50
CA ALA A 125 -11.12 -2.66 7.38
C ALA A 125 -11.54 -3.29 8.71
N SER A 126 -11.40 -2.55 9.80
CA SER A 126 -11.91 -2.97 11.10
C SER A 126 -13.45 -3.06 11.07
N GLY A 127 -14.00 -3.97 11.87
CA GLY A 127 -15.46 -3.99 12.07
C GLY A 127 -15.98 -2.82 12.90
N TYR A 128 -15.07 -2.03 13.50
CA TYR A 128 -15.35 -0.87 14.34
C TYR A 128 -14.37 0.26 14.00
N PRO A 129 -14.73 1.54 14.21
CA PRO A 129 -13.87 2.68 13.94
C PRO A 129 -12.75 2.82 14.99
N VAL A 130 -11.85 1.85 15.03
CA VAL A 130 -10.70 1.80 15.94
C VAL A 130 -9.44 1.59 15.13
N ASN A 131 -8.47 2.49 15.29
CA ASN A 131 -7.17 2.36 14.64
C ASN A 131 -6.40 1.18 15.26
N ARG A 132 -5.70 0.45 14.41
CA ARG A 132 -4.94 -0.76 14.76
C ARG A 132 -3.49 -0.61 14.37
N ARG A 133 -2.61 -1.23 15.12
CA ARG A 133 -1.19 -1.33 14.76
C ARG A 133 -0.97 -2.51 13.83
N VAL A 134 -0.26 -2.28 12.73
CA VAL A 134 0.19 -3.31 11.80
C VAL A 134 1.70 -3.35 11.84
N ARG A 135 2.25 -4.50 12.23
CA ARG A 135 3.69 -4.73 12.33
C ARG A 135 4.08 -5.98 11.55
N PHE A 136 5.20 -5.92 10.83
CA PHE A 136 5.69 -7.08 10.09
C PHE A 136 7.18 -7.01 9.81
N ARG A 137 7.78 -8.20 9.58
CA ARG A 137 9.16 -8.39 9.14
C ARG A 137 9.16 -9.15 7.82
N LEU A 138 10.08 -8.82 6.92
CA LEU A 138 10.22 -9.52 5.64
C LEU A 138 11.06 -10.79 5.75
N GLU A 139 11.88 -10.88 6.79
CA GLU A 139 12.80 -11.99 7.01
C GLU A 139 12.78 -12.34 8.52
N ALA A 140 12.89 -13.64 8.82
CA ALA A 140 13.09 -14.11 10.19
C ALA A 140 14.54 -13.85 10.61
N PHE A 141 14.73 -13.40 11.83
CA PHE A 141 16.04 -13.12 12.38
C PHE A 141 16.16 -13.56 13.84
N SER A 142 17.15 -14.41 14.16
CA SER A 142 17.39 -14.90 15.52
C SER A 142 16.10 -15.46 16.18
N SER A 143 15.61 -14.79 17.21
CA SER A 143 14.36 -15.13 17.91
C SER A 143 13.10 -14.45 17.34
N PHE A 144 13.24 -13.63 16.30
CA PHE A 144 12.14 -12.91 15.68
C PHE A 144 11.67 -13.61 14.40
N SER A 145 10.39 -13.95 14.34
CA SER A 145 9.74 -14.48 13.15
C SER A 145 9.40 -13.36 12.16
N ASN A 146 9.27 -13.71 10.88
CA ASN A 146 8.75 -12.82 9.84
C ASN A 146 7.22 -12.77 9.83
N ASP A 147 6.63 -12.66 11.00
CA ASP A 147 5.18 -12.66 11.17
C ASP A 147 4.56 -11.33 10.72
N PHE A 148 3.33 -11.46 10.21
CA PHE A 148 2.42 -10.36 9.94
C PHE A 148 1.45 -10.23 11.11
N ASP A 149 1.53 -9.14 11.84
CA ASP A 149 0.78 -8.90 13.07
C ASP A 149 -0.18 -7.71 12.87
N ILE A 150 -1.44 -7.90 13.22
CA ILE A 150 -2.42 -6.83 13.30
C ILE A 150 -2.92 -6.75 14.74
N ASP A 151 -2.53 -5.69 15.43
CA ASP A 151 -2.95 -5.36 16.80
C ASP A 151 -2.69 -6.49 17.80
N GLY A 152 -1.48 -7.08 17.73
CA GLY A 152 -1.06 -8.20 18.58
C GLY A 152 -1.59 -9.57 18.14
N THR A 153 -2.27 -9.65 17.00
CA THR A 153 -2.76 -10.90 16.42
C THR A 153 -1.94 -11.29 15.21
N ILE A 154 -1.15 -12.36 15.34
CA ILE A 154 -0.38 -12.92 14.22
C ILE A 154 -1.33 -13.54 13.20
N LYS A 155 -1.21 -13.10 11.94
CA LYS A 155 -2.01 -13.57 10.79
C LYS A 155 -1.31 -14.69 10.02
N GLY A 156 0.00 -14.68 9.97
CA GLY A 156 0.84 -15.64 9.25
C GLY A 156 2.21 -15.05 8.94
N LYS A 157 3.05 -15.81 8.26
CA LYS A 157 4.35 -15.35 7.79
C LYS A 157 4.20 -14.43 6.60
N VAL A 158 4.97 -13.35 6.57
CA VAL A 158 5.02 -12.42 5.44
C VAL A 158 5.62 -13.11 4.22
N LEU A 159 4.97 -12.94 3.07
CA LEU A 159 5.36 -13.54 1.80
C LEU A 159 5.34 -12.50 0.67
N ARG A 160 6.11 -12.80 -0.37
CA ARG A 160 6.05 -12.12 -1.68
C ARG A 160 4.70 -12.45 -2.37
N GLN A 161 4.34 -11.71 -3.38
CA GLN A 161 3.08 -11.92 -4.13
C GLN A 161 2.94 -13.34 -4.72
N ASN A 162 4.06 -13.99 -5.08
CA ASN A 162 4.08 -15.37 -5.59
C ASN A 162 4.09 -16.45 -4.49
N SER A 163 3.87 -16.05 -3.24
CA SER A 163 3.88 -16.91 -2.05
C SER A 163 5.28 -17.42 -1.63
N ASP A 164 6.36 -16.85 -2.18
CA ASP A 164 7.74 -17.17 -1.77
C ASP A 164 8.21 -16.27 -0.62
N ASP A 165 9.20 -16.74 0.13
CA ASP A 165 9.91 -15.94 1.11
C ASP A 165 10.77 -14.86 0.42
N PHE A 166 10.99 -13.74 1.10
CA PHE A 166 11.84 -12.65 0.61
C PHE A 166 13.30 -13.09 0.45
N THR A 167 13.80 -13.98 1.32
CA THR A 167 15.16 -14.53 1.25
C THR A 167 15.39 -15.43 0.03
N ALA A 168 14.32 -15.93 -0.59
CA ALA A 168 14.38 -16.69 -1.83
C ALA A 168 14.46 -15.82 -3.11
N ALA A 169 14.49 -14.49 -2.97
CA ALA A 169 14.54 -13.57 -4.11
C ALA A 169 15.79 -13.79 -4.99
N LYS A 170 15.58 -13.75 -6.30
CA LYS A 170 16.64 -13.93 -7.30
C LYS A 170 16.59 -12.82 -8.33
N ARG A 171 17.74 -12.55 -8.96
CA ARG A 171 17.78 -11.70 -10.14
C ARG A 171 16.91 -12.30 -11.24
N GLY A 172 16.12 -11.47 -11.89
CA GLY A 172 15.20 -11.88 -12.94
C GLY A 172 13.81 -12.25 -12.44
N ASP A 173 13.59 -12.30 -11.12
CA ASP A 173 12.23 -12.41 -10.60
C ASP A 173 11.42 -11.16 -11.00
N TYR A 174 10.14 -11.34 -11.23
CA TYR A 174 9.23 -10.31 -11.75
C TYR A 174 9.07 -9.09 -10.80
N ASP A 175 9.37 -9.26 -9.52
CA ASP A 175 9.32 -8.23 -8.47
C ASP A 175 10.71 -7.72 -8.05
N VAL A 176 11.77 -8.15 -8.74
CA VAL A 176 13.13 -7.70 -8.53
C VAL A 176 13.56 -6.75 -9.65
N GLN A 177 13.99 -5.56 -9.28
CA GLN A 177 14.62 -4.63 -10.21
C GLN A 177 16.11 -4.94 -10.28
N SER A 178 16.55 -5.40 -11.43
CA SER A 178 17.98 -5.62 -11.71
C SER A 178 18.68 -4.26 -11.81
N SER A 179 19.69 -4.06 -10.99
CA SER A 179 20.62 -2.94 -11.15
C SER A 179 21.71 -3.30 -12.15
N SER A 180 22.22 -2.30 -12.87
CA SER A 180 23.38 -2.46 -13.77
C SER A 180 24.68 -2.72 -13.01
N ASN A 181 24.71 -2.45 -11.70
CA ASN A 181 25.87 -2.64 -10.83
C ASN A 181 25.44 -3.33 -9.54
N PRO A 182 25.33 -4.65 -9.53
CA PRO A 182 25.01 -5.37 -8.31
C PRO A 182 26.26 -5.45 -7.41
N SER A 183 26.35 -4.55 -6.46
CA SER A 183 27.24 -4.74 -5.34
C SER A 183 26.55 -5.66 -4.36
N ASP A 184 27.15 -6.75 -4.04
CA ASP A 184 26.78 -7.70 -2.98
C ASP A 184 25.66 -8.72 -3.28
N ASP A 185 25.71 -9.82 -2.54
CA ASP A 185 24.69 -10.86 -2.43
C ASP A 185 23.47 -10.43 -1.60
N SER A 186 23.18 -9.13 -1.52
CA SER A 186 22.08 -8.55 -0.75
C SER A 186 21.05 -7.92 -1.66
N PHE A 187 19.80 -7.93 -1.18
CA PHE A 187 18.71 -7.18 -1.79
C PHE A 187 18.18 -6.15 -0.81
N TYR A 188 17.58 -5.11 -1.36
CA TYR A 188 16.95 -4.02 -0.61
C TYR A 188 15.46 -3.97 -0.98
N VAL A 189 14.59 -4.02 0.00
CA VAL A 189 13.15 -4.07 -0.24
C VAL A 189 12.52 -2.78 0.25
N ALA A 190 12.06 -1.95 -0.69
CA ALA A 190 11.28 -0.76 -0.38
C ALA A 190 9.81 -1.12 -0.15
N VAL A 191 9.19 -0.48 0.84
CA VAL A 191 7.81 -0.76 1.24
C VAL A 191 7.01 0.52 1.39
N PHE A 192 5.77 0.49 0.87
CA PHE A 192 4.79 1.56 0.99
C PHE A 192 3.44 1.01 1.44
N ALA A 193 2.60 1.88 1.99
CA ALA A 193 1.24 1.55 2.37
C ALA A 193 0.25 2.64 1.93
N SER A 194 -1.01 2.27 1.71
CA SER A 194 -2.11 3.18 1.38
C SER A 194 -3.43 2.60 1.86
N ALA A 195 -4.40 3.45 2.18
CA ALA A 195 -5.78 3.03 2.32
C ALA A 195 -6.35 2.68 0.94
N TYR A 196 -7.25 1.71 0.90
CA TYR A 196 -7.83 1.12 -0.30
C TYR A 196 -9.34 1.05 -0.20
N GLY A 197 -10.01 1.27 -1.32
CA GLY A 197 -11.45 1.15 -1.44
C GLY A 197 -11.93 1.14 -2.88
N TYR A 198 -13.23 1.34 -3.06
CA TYR A 198 -13.87 1.44 -4.36
C TYR A 198 -14.77 2.67 -4.39
N ASP A 199 -14.83 3.35 -5.54
CA ASP A 199 -15.85 4.36 -5.82
C ASP A 199 -17.22 3.71 -6.17
N LEU A 200 -18.22 4.53 -6.43
CA LEU A 200 -19.56 4.07 -6.84
C LEU A 200 -19.57 3.31 -8.16
N SER A 201 -18.54 3.44 -8.97
CA SER A 201 -18.35 2.73 -10.24
C SER A 201 -17.53 1.46 -10.08
N PHE A 202 -17.25 1.05 -8.84
CA PHE A 202 -16.37 -0.09 -8.49
C PHE A 202 -14.93 0.05 -9.01
N LYS A 203 -14.47 1.29 -9.25
CA LYS A 203 -13.07 1.55 -9.56
C LYS A 203 -12.27 1.65 -8.26
N PRO A 204 -11.06 1.07 -8.22
CA PRO A 204 -10.18 1.22 -7.07
C PRO A 204 -9.87 2.70 -6.78
N ILE A 205 -9.99 3.07 -5.52
CA ILE A 205 -9.56 4.37 -4.99
C ILE A 205 -8.53 4.14 -3.87
N TYR A 206 -7.62 5.07 -3.74
CA TYR A 206 -6.51 4.99 -2.80
C TYR A 206 -6.34 6.30 -2.05
N SER A 207 -5.83 6.21 -0.83
CA SER A 207 -5.28 7.39 -0.15
C SER A 207 -3.94 7.78 -0.76
N GLU A 208 -3.38 8.88 -0.28
CA GLU A 208 -1.98 9.19 -0.46
C GLU A 208 -1.10 8.00 -0.03
N LEU A 209 -0.01 7.81 -0.77
CA LEU A 209 0.97 6.75 -0.52
C LEU A 209 1.90 7.14 0.62
N VAL A 210 2.03 6.26 1.61
CA VAL A 210 2.93 6.45 2.75
C VAL A 210 4.15 5.53 2.60
N SER A 211 5.35 6.11 2.63
CA SER A 211 6.59 5.33 2.66
C SER A 211 6.80 4.73 4.04
N LEU A 212 7.04 3.43 4.09
CA LEU A 212 7.47 2.71 5.30
C LEU A 212 9.01 2.54 5.34
N GLY A 213 9.73 3.03 4.31
CA GLY A 213 11.17 2.88 4.20
C GLY A 213 11.59 1.62 3.48
N TYR A 214 12.78 1.12 3.81
CA TYR A 214 13.32 -0.11 3.21
C TYR A 214 14.10 -0.94 4.23
N VAL A 215 14.36 -2.20 3.88
CA VAL A 215 15.20 -3.10 4.64
C VAL A 215 16.14 -3.86 3.71
N LYS A 216 17.36 -4.10 4.17
CA LYS A 216 18.30 -5.01 3.54
C LYS A 216 17.95 -6.44 3.93
N ILE A 217 17.75 -7.32 2.95
CA ILE A 217 17.54 -8.76 3.19
C ILE A 217 18.78 -9.54 2.78
N LYS A 218 19.09 -10.60 3.52
CA LYS A 218 20.20 -11.50 3.19
C LYS A 218 19.70 -12.54 2.18
N LYS A 219 20.47 -12.80 1.13
CA LYS A 219 20.24 -13.96 0.29
C LYS A 219 20.47 -15.24 1.09
N ASN A 220 19.62 -16.21 0.89
CA ASN A 220 20.00 -17.58 1.18
C ASN A 220 21.11 -17.99 0.20
N PRO A 221 22.24 -18.53 0.70
CA PRO A 221 23.35 -18.96 -0.14
C PRO A 221 22.95 -20.07 -1.11
#